data_4244eb704ba850d0a3d59b35dd5e7a80
#
_entry.id   4244eb704ba850d0a3d59b35dd5e7a80
#
_cell.length_a   1.000
_cell.length_b   1.000
_cell.length_c   1.000
_cell.angle_alpha   90.00
_cell.angle_beta   90.00
_cell.angle_gamma   90.00
#
_symmetry.space_group_name_H-M   'P 1'
#
loop_
_entity.id
_entity.type
_entity.pdbx_description
1 polymer ?
#
loop_
_entity_poly.entity_id
_entity_poly.type
_entity_poly.pdbx_seq_one_letter_code
_entity_poly.pdbx_strand_id
1 'polypeptide(L)'
;MPTFPAPAPLPVVVDVPFGNLHVVAGERDDVVVTVLPADPRKAGSVRAAQETRVEHDGRTVSIVYPSPWKQYVLPFAAGGAVVTVEVPTGSDLRGKAGSLHAEGRFGSVGLTLNGGDARVEEAADVTLKVTAGSVVLGRVTGALDVRASAGSVRVAEVAGEGTIRAANGTVTVGTVTGALTVAGAHADVSVDRLEGTLVAKAAHAGIGVGAVASGSATLTTSYGSIDVGVPEGTAAWLDASSEHGTVRNQLLPTEGPVEDEATAEIRASTGYGNVVVRRP
;
A
#
# COMPACT_ATOMS: atom_id res chain seq x y z
N MET A 1 -12.26 23.30 18.42
CA MET A 1 -11.12 22.76 17.65
C MET A 1 -9.87 22.98 18.50
N PRO A 2 -9.30 21.96 19.11
CA PRO A 2 -8.01 22.07 19.79
C PRO A 2 -6.91 22.34 18.75
N THR A 3 -6.07 23.32 19.05
CA THR A 3 -4.89 23.69 18.24
C THR A 3 -3.67 23.65 19.16
N PHE A 4 -2.59 23.03 18.67
CA PHE A 4 -1.37 22.85 19.43
C PHE A 4 -0.18 23.36 18.62
N PRO A 5 0.74 24.14 19.20
CA PRO A 5 1.98 24.52 18.52
C PRO A 5 2.81 23.29 18.15
N ALA A 6 3.29 23.26 16.91
CA ALA A 6 4.11 22.17 16.38
C ALA A 6 5.11 22.73 15.34
N PRO A 7 6.18 23.39 15.78
CA PRO A 7 7.14 24.03 14.87
C PRO A 7 8.00 23.01 14.09
N ALA A 8 7.83 21.72 14.35
CA ALA A 8 8.49 20.61 13.67
C ALA A 8 7.51 19.44 13.48
N PRO A 9 7.78 18.53 12.54
CA PRO A 9 7.02 17.29 12.39
C PRO A 9 6.93 16.51 13.71
N LEU A 10 5.75 15.93 13.98
CA LEU A 10 5.50 15.22 15.24
C LEU A 10 4.68 13.95 15.01
N PRO A 11 4.76 12.98 15.95
CA PRO A 11 3.92 11.79 15.89
C PRO A 11 2.48 12.10 16.31
N VAL A 12 1.53 11.59 15.50
CA VAL A 12 0.09 11.56 15.80
C VAL A 12 -0.32 10.12 16.05
N VAL A 13 -0.82 9.85 17.24
CA VAL A 13 -1.30 8.52 17.64
C VAL A 13 -2.83 8.52 17.64
N VAL A 14 -3.43 7.61 16.89
CA VAL A 14 -4.88 7.55 16.69
C VAL A 14 -5.42 6.20 17.12
N ASP A 15 -6.43 6.17 17.96
CA ASP A 15 -7.18 4.96 18.31
C ASP A 15 -8.69 5.22 18.15
N VAL A 16 -9.14 5.22 16.89
CA VAL A 16 -10.53 5.43 16.48
C VAL A 16 -10.97 4.32 15.51
N PRO A 17 -11.06 3.07 15.96
CA PRO A 17 -11.19 1.87 15.10
C PRO A 17 -12.45 1.85 14.23
N PHE A 18 -13.43 2.70 14.49
CA PHE A 18 -14.68 2.86 13.71
C PHE A 18 -14.86 4.30 13.18
N GLY A 19 -13.85 5.14 13.33
CA GLY A 19 -13.86 6.51 12.84
C GLY A 19 -13.21 6.64 11.47
N ASN A 20 -13.66 7.65 10.72
CA ASN A 20 -13.00 8.05 9.48
C ASN A 20 -11.91 9.07 9.86
N LEU A 21 -10.68 8.76 9.48
CA LEU A 21 -9.53 9.61 9.72
C LEU A 21 -9.11 10.32 8.43
N HIS A 22 -9.14 11.64 8.46
CA HIS A 22 -8.61 12.49 7.41
C HIS A 22 -7.43 13.28 7.96
N VAL A 23 -6.26 13.14 7.36
CA VAL A 23 -5.04 13.83 7.80
C VAL A 23 -4.48 14.62 6.63
N VAL A 24 -4.23 15.89 6.86
CA VAL A 24 -3.64 16.80 5.86
C VAL A 24 -2.29 17.28 6.36
N ALA A 25 -1.23 16.88 5.67
CA ALA A 25 0.13 17.34 5.95
C ALA A 25 0.47 18.53 5.04
N GLY A 26 0.86 19.64 5.62
CA GLY A 26 1.14 20.88 4.89
C GLY A 26 2.21 21.75 5.55
N GLU A 27 2.52 22.88 4.92
CA GLU A 27 3.45 23.88 5.44
C GLU A 27 2.78 24.66 6.58
N ARG A 28 2.94 24.17 7.80
CA ARG A 28 2.35 24.76 9.02
C ARG A 28 3.22 24.49 10.24
N ASP A 29 3.03 25.26 11.29
CA ASP A 29 3.74 25.18 12.57
C ASP A 29 2.82 24.85 13.75
N ASP A 30 1.64 24.31 13.44
CA ASP A 30 0.65 23.89 14.42
C ASP A 30 -0.03 22.57 14.01
N VAL A 31 -0.72 21.94 14.97
CA VAL A 31 -1.65 20.83 14.72
C VAL A 31 -3.05 21.29 15.07
N VAL A 32 -3.97 21.10 14.14
CA VAL A 32 -5.39 21.36 14.35
C VAL A 32 -6.16 20.05 14.28
N VAL A 33 -6.95 19.76 15.31
CA VAL A 33 -7.78 18.55 15.35
C VAL A 33 -9.24 18.93 15.39
N THR A 34 -10.00 18.39 14.45
CA THR A 34 -11.46 18.54 14.37
C THR A 34 -12.11 17.16 14.50
N VAL A 35 -13.03 17.03 15.44
CA VAL A 35 -13.81 15.80 15.63
C VAL A 35 -15.28 16.10 15.43
N LEU A 36 -15.89 15.45 14.44
CA LEU A 36 -17.30 15.62 14.10
C LEU A 36 -18.02 14.26 14.11
N PRO A 37 -19.33 14.21 14.42
CA PRO A 37 -20.12 13.01 14.26
C PRO A 37 -20.22 12.63 12.76
N ALA A 38 -20.03 11.35 12.44
CA ALA A 38 -20.17 10.86 11.06
C ALA A 38 -21.61 11.05 10.52
N ASP A 39 -22.61 10.97 11.41
CA ASP A 39 -23.99 11.34 11.11
C ASP A 39 -24.56 12.09 12.34
N PRO A 40 -24.79 13.40 12.25
CA PRO A 40 -25.27 14.20 13.37
C PRO A 40 -26.71 13.85 13.83
N ARG A 41 -27.46 13.07 13.02
CA ARG A 41 -28.79 12.60 13.39
C ARG A 41 -28.75 11.31 14.19
N LYS A 42 -27.63 10.63 14.26
CA LYS A 42 -27.45 9.40 15.04
C LYS A 42 -26.81 9.71 16.38
N ALA A 43 -27.54 9.42 17.47
CA ALA A 43 -27.06 9.64 18.83
C ALA A 43 -25.71 8.92 19.11
N GLY A 44 -25.47 7.74 18.50
CA GLY A 44 -24.20 7.03 18.60
C GLY A 44 -23.03 7.79 18.00
N SER A 45 -23.22 8.45 16.83
CA SER A 45 -22.17 9.25 16.19
C SER A 45 -21.88 10.54 16.96
N VAL A 46 -22.93 11.19 17.48
CA VAL A 46 -22.77 12.38 18.33
C VAL A 46 -21.99 12.03 19.60
N ARG A 47 -22.33 10.91 20.24
CA ARG A 47 -21.61 10.41 21.42
C ARG A 47 -20.16 10.06 21.08
N ALA A 48 -19.91 9.38 19.96
CA ALA A 48 -18.55 9.04 19.54
C ALA A 48 -17.68 10.28 19.36
N ALA A 49 -18.22 11.34 18.76
CA ALA A 49 -17.50 12.60 18.61
C ALA A 49 -17.25 13.31 19.95
N GLN A 50 -18.23 13.29 20.87
CA GLN A 50 -18.10 13.92 22.18
C GLN A 50 -17.15 13.17 23.14
N GLU A 51 -17.10 11.84 23.06
CA GLU A 51 -16.26 11.00 23.90
C GLU A 51 -14.82 10.86 23.36
N THR A 52 -14.57 11.23 22.10
CA THR A 52 -13.21 11.24 21.54
C THR A 52 -12.37 12.30 22.23
N ARG A 53 -11.27 11.85 22.85
CA ARG A 53 -10.32 12.70 23.55
C ARG A 53 -9.16 13.06 22.64
N VAL A 54 -8.75 14.32 22.72
CA VAL A 54 -7.59 14.84 22.03
C VAL A 54 -6.65 15.41 23.08
N GLU A 55 -5.47 14.84 23.17
CA GLU A 55 -4.46 15.21 24.18
C GLU A 55 -3.14 15.51 23.46
N HIS A 56 -2.37 16.46 23.99
CA HIS A 56 -1.03 16.80 23.51
C HIS A 56 -0.09 16.88 24.69
N ASP A 57 0.97 16.11 24.68
CA ASP A 57 1.99 16.04 25.74
C ASP A 57 3.24 16.90 25.48
N GLY A 58 3.19 17.78 24.47
CA GLY A 58 4.32 18.60 24.02
C GLY A 58 5.17 17.93 22.94
N ARG A 59 4.98 16.63 22.64
CA ARG A 59 5.70 15.88 21.62
C ARG A 59 4.82 15.05 20.71
N THR A 60 3.68 14.59 21.23
CA THR A 60 2.77 13.66 20.56
C THR A 60 1.34 14.17 20.68
N VAL A 61 0.60 14.13 19.59
CA VAL A 61 -0.85 14.32 19.63
C VAL A 61 -1.52 12.96 19.67
N SER A 62 -2.35 12.73 20.72
CA SER A 62 -3.08 11.49 20.91
C SER A 62 -4.57 11.71 20.73
N ILE A 63 -5.20 10.91 19.86
CA ILE A 63 -6.63 10.98 19.55
C ILE A 63 -7.23 9.61 19.84
N VAL A 64 -8.01 9.52 20.93
CA VAL A 64 -8.48 8.24 21.44
C VAL A 64 -9.98 8.26 21.68
N TYR A 65 -10.65 7.24 21.19
CA TYR A 65 -12.02 6.94 21.56
C TYR A 65 -12.06 5.97 22.74
N PRO A 66 -12.49 6.39 23.95
CA PRO A 66 -12.23 5.64 25.19
C PRO A 66 -13.15 4.45 25.47
N SER A 67 -14.04 4.07 24.55
CA SER A 67 -15.03 3.01 24.84
C SER A 67 -15.08 1.88 23.78
N PRO A 68 -13.96 1.19 23.49
CA PRO A 68 -13.92 0.21 22.42
C PRO A 68 -14.76 -1.05 22.67
N TRP A 69 -14.91 -1.52 23.93
CA TRP A 69 -15.59 -2.79 24.21
C TRP A 69 -17.09 -2.79 23.90
N LYS A 70 -17.79 -1.67 24.09
CA LYS A 70 -19.23 -1.53 23.79
C LYS A 70 -19.50 -1.61 22.28
N GLN A 71 -18.56 -1.17 21.46
CA GLN A 71 -18.68 -1.22 20.01
C GLN A 71 -18.54 -2.65 19.47
N TYR A 72 -17.74 -3.49 20.14
CA TYR A 72 -17.62 -4.91 19.77
C TYR A 72 -18.83 -5.74 20.18
N VAL A 73 -19.51 -5.36 21.27
CA VAL A 73 -20.70 -6.09 21.78
C VAL A 73 -22.00 -5.64 21.11
N LEU A 74 -22.09 -4.37 20.73
CA LEU A 74 -23.30 -3.77 20.11
C LEU A 74 -22.93 -2.99 18.85
N PRO A 75 -22.50 -3.65 17.75
CA PRO A 75 -22.01 -2.98 16.54
C PRO A 75 -23.08 -2.09 15.89
N PHE A 76 -24.36 -2.38 16.05
CA PHE A 76 -25.47 -1.55 15.51
C PHE A 76 -25.73 -0.25 16.28
N ALA A 77 -25.23 -0.15 17.51
CA ALA A 77 -25.30 1.07 18.35
C ALA A 77 -24.02 1.91 18.25
N ALA A 78 -22.99 1.38 17.59
CA ALA A 78 -21.73 2.08 17.37
C ALA A 78 -21.93 3.22 16.38
N GLY A 79 -21.66 4.44 16.83
CA GLY A 79 -21.54 5.61 15.96
C GLY A 79 -20.09 5.79 15.51
N GLY A 80 -19.90 6.30 14.31
CA GLY A 80 -18.60 6.74 13.82
C GLY A 80 -18.35 8.22 14.11
N ALA A 81 -17.11 8.60 14.31
CA ALA A 81 -16.65 9.98 14.26
C ALA A 81 -15.83 10.21 13.00
N VAL A 82 -15.86 11.42 12.48
CA VAL A 82 -14.93 11.92 11.46
C VAL A 82 -13.90 12.77 12.19
N VAL A 83 -12.65 12.33 12.12
CA VAL A 83 -11.51 13.02 12.72
C VAL A 83 -10.68 13.62 11.61
N THR A 84 -10.59 14.94 11.56
CA THR A 84 -9.71 15.68 10.65
C THR A 84 -8.53 16.20 11.44
N VAL A 85 -7.33 15.90 11.00
CA VAL A 85 -6.09 16.34 11.62
C VAL A 85 -5.24 17.06 10.58
N GLU A 86 -4.91 18.30 10.85
CA GLU A 86 -3.97 19.05 10.03
C GLU A 86 -2.63 19.12 10.75
N VAL A 87 -1.55 18.75 10.07
CA VAL A 87 -0.21 18.56 10.67
C VAL A 87 0.89 19.17 9.81
N PRO A 88 2.06 19.49 10.36
CA PRO A 88 3.26 19.82 9.58
C PRO A 88 3.66 18.68 8.65
N THR A 89 4.15 19.04 7.46
CA THR A 89 4.74 18.09 6.50
C THR A 89 5.83 17.23 7.16
N GLY A 90 5.84 15.94 6.88
CA GLY A 90 6.80 14.99 7.46
C GLY A 90 6.40 14.42 8.81
N SER A 91 5.21 14.75 9.33
CA SER A 91 4.68 14.17 10.57
C SER A 91 4.42 12.67 10.44
N ASP A 92 4.49 11.96 11.57
CA ASP A 92 4.24 10.51 11.65
C ASP A 92 2.79 10.23 12.07
N LEU A 93 2.21 9.18 11.50
CA LEU A 93 0.86 8.75 11.82
C LEU A 93 0.85 7.29 12.26
N ARG A 94 0.32 6.99 13.46
CA ARG A 94 0.30 5.61 13.99
C ARG A 94 -1.02 5.28 14.69
N GLY A 95 -1.42 4.01 14.64
CA GLY A 95 -2.52 3.50 15.45
C GLY A 95 -3.58 2.70 14.71
N LYS A 96 -4.87 3.00 14.97
CA LYS A 96 -6.03 2.29 14.41
C LYS A 96 -7.08 3.27 13.95
N ALA A 97 -7.68 3.00 12.79
CA ALA A 97 -8.79 3.77 12.25
C ALA A 97 -9.80 2.86 11.53
N GLY A 98 -11.00 3.34 11.27
CA GLY A 98 -11.97 2.69 10.41
C GLY A 98 -11.59 2.86 8.93
N SER A 99 -11.28 4.09 8.53
CA SER A 99 -10.73 4.43 7.21
C SER A 99 -9.66 5.51 7.36
N LEU A 100 -8.78 5.61 6.36
CA LEU A 100 -7.72 6.61 6.30
C LEU A 100 -7.75 7.36 4.96
N HIS A 101 -7.71 8.69 5.05
CA HIS A 101 -7.39 9.56 3.93
C HIS A 101 -6.27 10.51 4.37
N ALA A 102 -5.06 10.30 3.86
CA ALA A 102 -3.87 11.05 4.21
C ALA A 102 -3.35 11.79 2.97
N GLU A 103 -3.46 13.12 2.99
CA GLU A 103 -3.06 14.04 1.93
C GLU A 103 -1.75 14.73 2.30
N GLY A 104 -0.90 14.95 1.30
CA GLY A 104 0.43 15.53 1.46
C GLY A 104 1.49 14.50 1.79
N ARG A 105 2.62 14.97 2.37
CA ARG A 105 3.80 14.15 2.61
C ARG A 105 4.01 13.86 4.09
N PHE A 106 4.15 12.57 4.41
CA PHE A 106 4.36 12.04 5.75
C PHE A 106 5.76 11.47 5.94
N GLY A 107 6.27 11.46 7.16
CA GLY A 107 7.46 10.70 7.55
C GLY A 107 7.14 9.21 7.57
N SER A 108 6.29 8.79 8.49
CA SER A 108 5.83 7.40 8.57
C SER A 108 4.31 7.31 8.72
N VAL A 109 3.71 6.28 8.09
CA VAL A 109 2.29 5.96 8.24
C VAL A 109 2.15 4.51 8.67
N GLY A 110 1.77 4.29 9.94
CA GLY A 110 1.63 2.97 10.54
C GLY A 110 0.24 2.73 11.13
N LEU A 111 -0.70 2.14 10.35
CA LEU A 111 -2.08 1.96 10.77
C LEU A 111 -2.62 0.55 10.60
N THR A 112 -3.55 0.20 11.48
CA THR A 112 -4.40 -0.99 11.36
C THR A 112 -5.83 -0.58 11.10
N LEU A 113 -6.41 -1.08 9.99
CA LEU A 113 -7.80 -0.89 9.61
C LEU A 113 -8.53 -2.25 9.61
N ASN A 114 -9.61 -2.36 10.38
CA ASN A 114 -10.40 -3.59 10.42
C ASN A 114 -11.32 -3.73 9.18
N GLY A 115 -11.77 -2.61 8.64
CA GLY A 115 -12.56 -2.53 7.42
C GLY A 115 -12.60 -1.09 6.97
N GLY A 116 -12.61 -0.85 5.66
CA GLY A 116 -12.55 0.49 5.09
C GLY A 116 -11.28 0.74 4.30
N ASP A 117 -11.26 1.87 3.62
CA ASP A 117 -10.22 2.19 2.66
C ASP A 117 -9.08 3.00 3.30
N ALA A 118 -7.87 2.73 2.84
CA ALA A 118 -6.69 3.52 3.15
C ALA A 118 -6.18 4.23 1.89
N ARG A 119 -6.08 5.54 1.94
CA ARG A 119 -5.45 6.34 0.89
C ARG A 119 -4.35 7.19 1.51
N VAL A 120 -3.14 7.07 0.97
CA VAL A 120 -1.97 7.87 1.37
C VAL A 120 -1.33 8.43 0.11
N GLU A 121 -1.11 9.74 0.06
CA GLU A 121 -0.55 10.40 -1.11
C GLU A 121 0.97 10.17 -1.22
N GLU A 122 1.72 10.54 -0.19
CA GLU A 122 3.17 10.33 -0.14
C GLU A 122 3.63 10.06 1.29
N ALA A 123 4.50 9.06 1.47
CA ALA A 123 5.15 8.81 2.74
C ALA A 123 6.57 8.26 2.53
N ALA A 124 7.46 8.51 3.50
CA ALA A 124 8.74 7.83 3.51
C ALA A 124 8.52 6.35 3.85
N ASP A 125 7.94 6.06 5.00
CA ASP A 125 7.69 4.68 5.45
C ASP A 125 6.19 4.40 5.60
N VAL A 126 5.75 3.22 5.13
CA VAL A 126 4.35 2.80 5.23
C VAL A 126 4.26 1.40 5.83
N THR A 127 3.49 1.26 6.91
CA THR A 127 3.11 -0.04 7.49
C THR A 127 1.60 -0.11 7.65
N LEU A 128 0.92 -0.84 6.78
CA LEU A 128 -0.55 -0.96 6.81
C LEU A 128 -0.99 -2.41 6.99
N LYS A 129 -1.95 -2.59 7.91
CA LYS A 129 -2.69 -3.85 8.08
C LYS A 129 -4.15 -3.59 7.81
N VAL A 130 -4.70 -4.18 6.75
CA VAL A 130 -6.10 -4.00 6.33
C VAL A 130 -6.78 -5.35 6.25
N THR A 131 -7.84 -5.53 7.02
CA THR A 131 -8.59 -6.79 6.98
C THR A 131 -9.49 -6.87 5.75
N ALA A 132 -10.22 -5.80 5.45
CA ALA A 132 -11.05 -5.71 4.25
C ALA A 132 -11.14 -4.26 3.78
N GLY A 133 -10.96 -4.02 2.47
CA GLY A 133 -11.01 -2.68 1.87
C GLY A 133 -9.95 -2.47 0.82
N SER A 134 -9.89 -1.25 0.28
CA SER A 134 -8.88 -0.87 -0.71
C SER A 134 -7.72 -0.10 -0.04
N VAL A 135 -6.52 -0.40 -0.48
CA VAL A 135 -5.32 0.37 -0.14
C VAL A 135 -4.83 1.08 -1.40
N VAL A 136 -4.74 2.39 -1.36
CA VAL A 136 -4.23 3.22 -2.44
C VAL A 136 -3.08 4.07 -1.91
N LEU A 137 -1.88 3.78 -2.37
CA LEU A 137 -0.67 4.51 -2.02
C LEU A 137 -0.15 5.24 -3.27
N GLY A 138 0.18 6.50 -3.12
CA GLY A 138 0.87 7.24 -4.16
C GLY A 138 2.34 6.85 -4.20
N ARG A 139 3.21 7.63 -3.60
CA ARG A 139 4.65 7.41 -3.60
C ARG A 139 5.16 6.96 -2.23
N VAL A 140 5.96 5.88 -2.22
CA VAL A 140 6.67 5.40 -1.02
C VAL A 140 8.17 5.41 -1.30
N THR A 141 8.93 6.21 -0.53
CA THR A 141 10.37 6.43 -0.80
C THR A 141 11.29 5.57 0.06
N GLY A 142 10.83 5.10 1.21
CA GLY A 142 11.56 4.23 2.13
C GLY A 142 10.91 2.85 2.25
N ALA A 143 10.62 2.40 3.46
CA ALA A 143 10.11 1.06 3.73
C ALA A 143 8.59 0.93 3.51
N LEU A 144 8.16 -0.14 2.84
CA LEU A 144 6.75 -0.48 2.63
C LEU A 144 6.43 -1.88 3.20
N ASP A 145 5.53 -1.98 4.18
CA ASP A 145 4.92 -3.26 4.60
C ASP A 145 3.38 -3.14 4.55
N VAL A 146 2.75 -3.77 3.56
CA VAL A 146 1.30 -3.82 3.43
C VAL A 146 0.81 -5.25 3.59
N ARG A 147 -0.16 -5.44 4.49
CA ARG A 147 -0.84 -6.72 4.69
C ARG A 147 -2.34 -6.53 4.50
N ALA A 148 -2.88 -7.10 3.42
CA ALA A 148 -4.29 -7.08 3.09
C ALA A 148 -4.87 -8.49 3.11
N SER A 149 -5.95 -8.73 3.88
CA SER A 149 -6.60 -10.04 3.89
C SER A 149 -7.61 -10.17 2.74
N ALA A 150 -8.33 -9.09 2.43
CA ALA A 150 -9.26 -9.04 1.29
C ALA A 150 -9.36 -7.62 0.74
N GLY A 151 -9.40 -7.49 -0.59
CA GLY A 151 -9.55 -6.22 -1.28
C GLY A 151 -8.45 -5.95 -2.30
N SER A 152 -8.26 -4.68 -2.65
CA SER A 152 -7.26 -4.28 -3.62
C SER A 152 -6.14 -3.47 -2.98
N VAL A 153 -4.92 -3.71 -3.42
CA VAL A 153 -3.75 -2.89 -3.08
C VAL A 153 -3.24 -2.25 -4.35
N ARG A 154 -3.21 -0.92 -4.38
CA ARG A 154 -2.64 -0.16 -5.49
C ARG A 154 -1.57 0.77 -4.96
N VAL A 155 -0.38 0.69 -5.54
CA VAL A 155 0.76 1.57 -5.22
C VAL A 155 1.23 2.20 -6.52
N ALA A 156 1.32 3.52 -6.59
CA ALA A 156 1.76 4.18 -7.82
C ALA A 156 3.28 4.07 -8.00
N GLU A 157 4.06 4.27 -6.94
CA GLU A 157 5.52 4.21 -7.02
C GLU A 157 6.13 3.63 -5.73
N VAL A 158 7.04 2.66 -5.89
CA VAL A 158 7.88 2.10 -4.82
C VAL A 158 9.34 2.39 -5.16
N ALA A 159 9.94 3.34 -4.44
CA ALA A 159 11.34 3.72 -4.65
C ALA A 159 12.30 3.05 -3.66
N GLY A 160 11.82 2.67 -2.48
CA GLY A 160 12.61 1.99 -1.46
C GLY A 160 12.42 0.47 -1.44
N GLU A 161 12.49 -0.13 -0.24
CA GLU A 161 12.27 -1.56 -0.04
C GLU A 161 10.83 -1.84 0.37
N GLY A 162 10.15 -2.78 -0.31
CA GLY A 162 8.75 -3.06 -0.07
C GLY A 162 8.41 -4.53 0.10
N THR A 163 7.42 -4.80 0.95
CA THR A 163 6.74 -6.08 1.06
C THR A 163 5.24 -5.88 1.02
N ILE A 164 4.55 -6.54 0.08
CA ILE A 164 3.09 -6.58 -0.01
C ILE A 164 2.63 -8.01 0.15
N ARG A 165 1.77 -8.28 1.13
CA ARG A 165 1.11 -9.56 1.33
C ARG A 165 -0.39 -9.40 1.18
N ALA A 166 -0.96 -10.02 0.14
CA ALA A 166 -2.38 -10.00 -0.15
C ALA A 166 -2.94 -11.42 -0.18
N ALA A 167 -3.90 -11.73 0.70
CA ALA A 167 -4.47 -13.07 0.71
C ALA A 167 -5.45 -13.24 -0.46
N ASN A 168 -6.36 -12.27 -0.67
CA ASN A 168 -7.36 -12.32 -1.74
C ASN A 168 -7.54 -10.94 -2.39
N GLY A 169 -7.70 -10.88 -3.69
CA GLY A 169 -8.01 -9.66 -4.44
C GLY A 169 -7.01 -9.33 -5.53
N THR A 170 -6.52 -8.09 -5.58
CA THR A 170 -5.58 -7.64 -6.61
C THR A 170 -4.47 -6.78 -6.01
N VAL A 171 -3.27 -6.93 -6.53
CA VAL A 171 -2.13 -6.05 -6.24
C VAL A 171 -1.70 -5.40 -7.55
N THR A 172 -1.79 -4.09 -7.63
CA THR A 172 -1.34 -3.31 -8.80
C THR A 172 -0.27 -2.32 -8.36
N VAL A 173 0.88 -2.38 -8.98
CA VAL A 173 1.98 -1.45 -8.72
C VAL A 173 2.36 -0.76 -10.02
N GLY A 174 2.41 0.56 -10.03
CA GLY A 174 2.82 1.33 -11.19
C GLY A 174 4.30 1.14 -11.48
N THR A 175 5.17 1.86 -10.77
CA THR A 175 6.62 1.81 -11.00
C THR A 175 7.36 1.28 -9.77
N VAL A 176 8.31 0.40 -9.99
CA VAL A 176 9.24 -0.11 -8.98
C VAL A 176 10.66 0.26 -9.38
N THR A 177 11.28 1.18 -8.66
CA THR A 177 12.69 1.56 -8.84
C THR A 177 13.58 0.97 -7.75
N GLY A 178 13.01 0.61 -6.61
CA GLY A 178 13.68 -0.07 -5.49
C GLY A 178 13.54 -1.58 -5.53
N ALA A 179 13.36 -2.20 -4.36
CA ALA A 179 13.17 -3.64 -4.21
C ALA A 179 11.77 -3.97 -3.68
N LEU A 180 11.00 -4.77 -4.41
CA LEU A 180 9.64 -5.13 -4.02
C LEU A 180 9.46 -6.65 -3.94
N THR A 181 8.93 -7.12 -2.81
CA THR A 181 8.46 -8.48 -2.64
C THR A 181 6.94 -8.51 -2.54
N VAL A 182 6.28 -9.26 -3.42
CA VAL A 182 4.83 -9.46 -3.39
C VAL A 182 4.52 -10.93 -3.13
N ALA A 183 3.66 -11.20 -2.15
CA ALA A 183 3.15 -12.53 -1.87
C ALA A 183 1.62 -12.54 -1.89
N GLY A 184 1.03 -13.29 -2.82
CA GLY A 184 -0.40 -13.47 -2.98
C GLY A 184 -0.83 -14.92 -2.82
N ALA A 185 -1.96 -15.19 -2.14
CA ALA A 185 -2.55 -16.52 -2.16
C ALA A 185 -3.53 -16.65 -3.35
N HIS A 186 -4.57 -15.83 -3.37
CA HIS A 186 -5.56 -15.69 -4.46
C HIS A 186 -5.64 -14.22 -4.92
N ALA A 187 -4.48 -13.60 -5.10
CA ALA A 187 -4.39 -12.20 -5.48
C ALA A 187 -3.56 -12.08 -6.75
N ASP A 188 -4.19 -11.60 -7.82
CA ASP A 188 -3.49 -11.26 -9.06
C ASP A 188 -2.51 -10.13 -8.82
N VAL A 189 -1.31 -10.26 -9.37
CA VAL A 189 -0.23 -9.29 -9.25
C VAL A 189 0.04 -8.66 -10.59
N SER A 190 -0.01 -7.34 -10.67
CA SER A 190 0.35 -6.56 -11.85
C SER A 190 1.33 -5.46 -11.47
N VAL A 191 2.44 -5.39 -12.20
CA VAL A 191 3.43 -4.31 -12.11
C VAL A 191 3.55 -3.68 -13.49
N ASP A 192 3.32 -2.38 -13.61
CA ASP A 192 3.34 -1.73 -14.92
C ASP A 192 4.78 -1.55 -15.43
N ARG A 193 5.71 -1.10 -14.57
CA ARG A 193 7.10 -0.86 -14.93
C ARG A 193 8.07 -1.23 -13.81
N LEU A 194 9.09 -2.01 -14.16
CA LEU A 194 10.17 -2.43 -13.27
C LEU A 194 11.50 -1.86 -13.74
N GLU A 195 12.19 -1.14 -12.84
CA GLU A 195 13.56 -0.62 -13.01
C GLU A 195 14.48 -1.06 -11.86
N GLY A 196 13.99 -1.86 -10.93
CA GLY A 196 14.70 -2.35 -9.74
C GLY A 196 14.61 -3.87 -9.60
N THR A 197 14.27 -4.33 -8.40
CA THR A 197 14.14 -5.77 -8.09
C THR A 197 12.70 -6.12 -7.73
N LEU A 198 12.14 -7.14 -8.37
CA LEU A 198 10.82 -7.67 -8.08
C LEU A 198 10.90 -9.17 -7.75
N VAL A 199 10.37 -9.56 -6.61
CA VAL A 199 10.09 -10.96 -6.27
C VAL A 199 8.58 -11.11 -6.08
N ALA A 200 7.88 -11.73 -7.04
CA ALA A 200 6.45 -11.96 -6.94
C ALA A 200 6.14 -13.46 -6.84
N LYS A 201 5.37 -13.82 -5.81
CA LYS A 201 4.92 -15.19 -5.57
C LYS A 201 3.41 -15.24 -5.42
N ALA A 202 2.75 -16.07 -6.22
CA ALA A 202 1.32 -16.34 -6.11
C ALA A 202 1.06 -17.83 -5.96
N ALA A 203 -0.05 -18.20 -5.29
CA ALA A 203 -0.44 -19.61 -5.24
C ALA A 203 -1.46 -19.93 -6.35
N HIS A 204 -2.57 -19.18 -6.42
CA HIS A 204 -3.67 -19.40 -7.37
C HIS A 204 -4.05 -18.09 -8.07
N ALA A 205 -3.10 -17.48 -8.76
CA ALA A 205 -3.31 -16.21 -9.44
C ALA A 205 -2.26 -15.94 -10.50
N GLY A 206 -2.57 -15.05 -11.44
CA GLY A 206 -1.66 -14.60 -12.47
C GLY A 206 -0.66 -13.54 -11.97
N ILE A 207 0.48 -13.47 -12.64
CA ILE A 207 1.49 -12.43 -12.42
C ILE A 207 1.78 -11.76 -13.76
N GLY A 208 1.57 -10.44 -13.83
CA GLY A 208 1.88 -9.63 -14.99
C GLY A 208 2.93 -8.57 -14.68
N VAL A 209 3.91 -8.41 -15.56
CA VAL A 209 4.83 -7.29 -15.55
C VAL A 209 4.81 -6.62 -16.93
N GLY A 210 4.28 -5.41 -17.01
CA GLY A 210 4.08 -4.70 -18.27
C GLY A 210 5.40 -4.41 -18.98
N ALA A 211 6.41 -3.91 -18.25
CA ALA A 211 7.72 -3.60 -18.81
C ALA A 211 8.82 -3.83 -17.75
N VAL A 212 9.71 -4.79 -18.01
CA VAL A 212 10.97 -4.93 -17.26
C VAL A 212 12.02 -4.12 -18.01
N ALA A 213 12.21 -2.87 -17.60
CA ALA A 213 13.12 -1.93 -18.26
C ALA A 213 14.57 -2.15 -17.82
N SER A 214 14.78 -2.53 -16.56
CA SER A 214 16.11 -2.89 -16.03
C SER A 214 15.96 -3.68 -14.73
N GLY A 215 17.06 -4.26 -14.24
CA GLY A 215 17.10 -4.94 -12.94
C GLY A 215 16.69 -6.41 -12.99
N SER A 216 15.98 -6.91 -11.96
CA SER A 216 15.66 -8.34 -11.88
C SER A 216 14.20 -8.61 -11.49
N ALA A 217 13.59 -9.59 -12.15
CA ALA A 217 12.24 -10.08 -11.87
C ALA A 217 12.26 -11.58 -11.59
N THR A 218 11.89 -12.00 -10.39
CA THR A 218 11.66 -13.42 -10.03
C THR A 218 10.17 -13.64 -9.78
N LEU A 219 9.53 -14.37 -10.70
CA LEU A 219 8.08 -14.54 -10.75
C LEU A 219 7.73 -16.01 -10.61
N THR A 220 6.97 -16.36 -9.59
CA THR A 220 6.59 -17.76 -9.33
C THR A 220 5.11 -17.86 -9.02
N THR A 221 4.39 -18.74 -9.71
CA THR A 221 3.01 -19.10 -9.35
C THR A 221 2.80 -20.61 -9.42
N SER A 222 1.93 -21.16 -8.56
CA SER A 222 1.58 -22.57 -8.64
C SER A 222 0.49 -22.82 -9.68
N TYR A 223 -0.56 -21.97 -9.69
CA TYR A 223 -1.69 -22.04 -10.61
C TYR A 223 -1.99 -20.65 -11.15
N GLY A 224 -1.53 -20.37 -12.35
CA GLY A 224 -1.72 -19.08 -13.01
C GLY A 224 -0.73 -18.85 -14.14
N SER A 225 -1.03 -17.90 -14.99
CA SER A 225 -0.13 -17.53 -16.09
C SER A 225 0.77 -16.38 -15.69
N ILE A 226 1.96 -16.34 -16.31
CA ILE A 226 2.91 -15.25 -16.15
C ILE A 226 3.06 -14.54 -17.49
N ASP A 227 2.86 -13.22 -17.52
CA ASP A 227 3.06 -12.36 -18.70
C ASP A 227 4.12 -11.32 -18.39
N VAL A 228 5.16 -11.23 -19.22
CA VAL A 228 6.28 -10.31 -19.01
C VAL A 228 6.56 -9.55 -20.28
N GLY A 229 6.49 -8.23 -20.20
CA GLY A 229 6.96 -7.32 -21.23
C GLY A 229 8.43 -6.94 -21.04
N VAL A 230 9.18 -6.93 -22.13
CA VAL A 230 10.55 -6.41 -22.17
C VAL A 230 10.60 -5.30 -23.21
N PRO A 231 10.83 -4.04 -22.85
CA PRO A 231 10.83 -2.93 -23.80
C PRO A 231 11.99 -3.04 -24.81
N GLU A 232 11.85 -2.38 -25.96
CA GLU A 232 12.95 -2.22 -26.90
C GLU A 232 14.13 -1.50 -26.25
N GLY A 233 15.36 -1.86 -26.61
CA GLY A 233 16.58 -1.31 -26.00
C GLY A 233 16.90 -1.90 -24.62
N THR A 234 16.26 -3.01 -24.25
CA THR A 234 16.63 -3.79 -23.06
C THR A 234 17.05 -5.20 -23.47
N ALA A 235 18.30 -5.56 -23.17
CA ALA A 235 18.81 -6.92 -23.29
C ALA A 235 18.33 -7.75 -22.07
N ALA A 236 17.61 -8.85 -22.33
CA ALA A 236 17.05 -9.67 -21.28
C ALA A 236 17.71 -11.05 -21.21
N TRP A 237 18.21 -11.42 -20.05
CA TRP A 237 18.48 -12.81 -19.71
C TRP A 237 17.21 -13.45 -19.18
N LEU A 238 16.81 -14.58 -19.77
CA LEU A 238 15.52 -15.21 -19.51
C LEU A 238 15.68 -16.67 -19.07
N ASP A 239 15.15 -17.00 -17.92
CA ASP A 239 14.90 -18.37 -17.44
C ASP A 239 13.40 -18.55 -17.20
N ALA A 240 12.73 -19.24 -18.12
CA ALA A 240 11.28 -19.41 -18.08
C ALA A 240 10.88 -20.87 -18.17
N SER A 241 10.03 -21.32 -17.26
CA SER A 241 9.57 -22.70 -17.17
C SER A 241 8.09 -22.83 -16.83
N SER A 242 7.47 -23.90 -17.34
CA SER A 242 6.12 -24.32 -16.96
C SER A 242 6.10 -25.84 -16.86
N GLU A 243 5.58 -26.39 -15.73
CA GLU A 243 5.44 -27.84 -15.58
C GLU A 243 4.27 -28.40 -16.41
N HIS A 244 3.14 -27.68 -16.42
CA HIS A 244 1.91 -28.06 -17.11
C HIS A 244 1.33 -26.87 -17.88
N GLY A 245 1.99 -26.50 -18.99
CA GLY A 245 1.62 -25.40 -19.84
C GLY A 245 2.64 -25.16 -20.94
N THR A 246 2.62 -23.95 -21.52
CA THR A 246 3.51 -23.58 -22.60
C THR A 246 4.34 -22.36 -22.22
N VAL A 247 5.60 -22.34 -22.65
CA VAL A 247 6.46 -21.17 -22.62
C VAL A 247 6.54 -20.57 -24.01
N ARG A 248 6.17 -19.31 -24.15
CA ARG A 248 6.23 -18.55 -25.41
C ARG A 248 7.18 -17.39 -25.24
N ASN A 249 8.37 -17.49 -25.81
CA ASN A 249 9.28 -16.37 -25.92
C ASN A 249 9.14 -15.73 -27.31
N GLN A 250 8.75 -14.47 -27.34
CA GLN A 250 8.59 -13.67 -28.55
C GLN A 250 9.74 -12.67 -28.75
N LEU A 251 10.76 -12.73 -27.87
CA LEU A 251 11.96 -11.91 -28.03
C LEU A 251 12.86 -12.51 -29.10
N LEU A 252 13.46 -11.66 -29.90
CA LEU A 252 14.48 -12.08 -30.84
C LEU A 252 15.79 -12.40 -30.08
N PRO A 253 16.46 -13.51 -30.38
CA PRO A 253 17.79 -13.80 -29.84
C PRO A 253 18.79 -12.71 -30.23
N THR A 254 19.59 -12.27 -29.25
CA THR A 254 20.72 -11.36 -29.47
C THR A 254 22.01 -11.98 -28.94
N GLU A 255 23.16 -11.62 -29.49
CA GLU A 255 24.47 -12.15 -29.08
C GLU A 255 24.98 -11.57 -27.74
N GLY A 256 24.18 -10.76 -27.06
CA GLY A 256 24.47 -10.11 -25.79
C GLY A 256 24.10 -8.64 -25.79
N PRO A 257 24.17 -7.95 -24.65
CA PRO A 257 23.93 -6.53 -24.58
C PRO A 257 24.99 -5.72 -25.33
N VAL A 258 24.58 -4.67 -26.04
CA VAL A 258 25.49 -3.69 -26.60
C VAL A 258 25.89 -2.66 -25.53
N GLU A 259 26.94 -1.89 -25.81
CA GLU A 259 27.40 -0.84 -24.90
C GLU A 259 26.26 0.15 -24.62
N ASP A 260 26.03 0.49 -23.33
CA ASP A 260 24.95 1.34 -22.81
C ASP A 260 23.52 0.77 -22.92
N GLU A 261 23.34 -0.49 -23.32
CA GLU A 261 22.02 -1.12 -23.32
C GLU A 261 21.59 -1.50 -21.89
N ALA A 262 20.34 -1.16 -21.53
CA ALA A 262 19.75 -1.59 -20.27
C ALA A 262 19.68 -3.13 -20.20
N THR A 263 19.92 -3.70 -19.03
CA THR A 263 19.90 -5.15 -18.84
C THR A 263 18.83 -5.57 -17.85
N ALA A 264 18.15 -6.68 -18.15
CA ALA A 264 17.12 -7.26 -17.30
C ALA A 264 17.36 -8.75 -17.08
N GLU A 265 17.22 -9.22 -15.84
CA GLU A 265 17.23 -10.64 -15.49
C GLU A 265 15.80 -11.07 -15.16
N ILE A 266 15.27 -12.06 -15.87
CA ILE A 266 13.90 -12.53 -15.71
C ILE A 266 13.90 -14.02 -15.44
N ARG A 267 13.40 -14.40 -14.24
CA ARG A 267 13.11 -15.79 -13.88
C ARG A 267 11.62 -15.94 -13.68
N ALA A 268 10.97 -16.76 -14.51
CA ALA A 268 9.54 -16.98 -14.47
C ALA A 268 9.21 -18.45 -14.42
N SER A 269 8.53 -18.92 -13.37
CA SER A 269 8.14 -20.31 -13.23
C SER A 269 6.68 -20.47 -12.81
N THR A 270 5.98 -21.40 -13.47
CA THR A 270 4.60 -21.76 -13.10
C THR A 270 4.43 -23.28 -13.05
N GLY A 271 3.64 -23.76 -12.10
CA GLY A 271 3.23 -25.18 -12.08
C GLY A 271 2.18 -25.45 -13.15
N TYR A 272 1.07 -24.74 -13.11
CA TYR A 272 -0.05 -24.86 -14.05
C TYR A 272 -0.40 -23.51 -14.66
N GLY A 273 -0.07 -23.31 -15.93
CA GLY A 273 -0.31 -22.08 -16.66
C GLY A 273 0.72 -21.82 -17.74
N ASN A 274 0.57 -20.73 -18.44
CA ASN A 274 1.48 -20.35 -19.50
C ASN A 274 2.45 -19.25 -19.05
N VAL A 275 3.66 -19.26 -19.57
CA VAL A 275 4.60 -18.16 -19.46
C VAL A 275 4.73 -17.50 -20.83
N VAL A 276 4.46 -16.21 -20.89
CA VAL A 276 4.58 -15.42 -22.12
C VAL A 276 5.57 -14.29 -21.86
N VAL A 277 6.59 -14.20 -22.72
CA VAL A 277 7.53 -13.09 -22.72
C VAL A 277 7.48 -12.41 -24.07
N ARG A 278 7.21 -11.12 -24.09
CA ARG A 278 6.94 -10.38 -25.32
C ARG A 278 7.52 -8.97 -25.29
N ARG A 279 7.57 -8.31 -26.42
CA ARG A 279 7.69 -6.85 -26.49
C ARG A 279 6.34 -6.22 -26.13
N PRO A 280 6.26 -5.20 -25.29
CA PRO A 280 5.01 -4.52 -24.90
C PRO A 280 4.38 -3.75 -26.06
#